data_7863033de7b4514adc431d8f38a87fd9
#
_entry.id   7863033de7b4514adc431d8f38a87fd9
#
_cell.length_a   1.000
_cell.length_b   1.000
_cell.length_c   1.000
_cell.angle_alpha   90.00
_cell.angle_beta   90.00
_cell.angle_gamma   90.00
#
_symmetry.space_group_name_H-M   'P 1'
#
loop_
_entity.id
_entity.type
_entity.pdbx_description
1 polymer ?
#
loop_
_entity_poly.entity_id
_entity_poly.type
_entity_poly.pdbx_seq_one_letter_code
_entity_poly.pdbx_strand_id
1 'polypeptide(L)'
;FIATQIGSVPFIIAIFSKSGLDGASKIDESSMMTILENSNLTFFYLLLTFVFGFFGLVLVIKFLHNQSLLLLTTSRKKIDFKKILTSFLVACSIIILTTFVSYIISPDDYIFNFELKPFLILCLVSILLIPFQTSWEEYIFRGYLMQGIGAISKNKWVPLIITSVSFGLLHYWNPEVAKIGPLLLVHYISTGLFFGIITLMDKGLELSLGFHAGNNILIALLVTADWTVFQTNSVLKSIGEPKIISMIIPLFIIYPLVLFYFSKKYNWSDWKENLTGKFN
;
A
#
# COMPACT_ATOMS: atom_id res chain seq x y z
N PHE A 1 -10.09 3.37 13.13
CA PHE A 1 -9.10 3.41 14.22
C PHE A 1 -9.34 2.32 15.25
N ILE A 2 -10.49 2.28 15.98
CA ILE A 2 -10.76 1.27 17.03
C ILE A 2 -10.58 -0.17 16.49
N ALA A 3 -11.10 -0.46 15.30
CA ALA A 3 -10.99 -1.79 14.70
C ALA A 3 -9.54 -2.19 14.40
N THR A 4 -8.69 -1.26 13.98
CA THR A 4 -7.26 -1.54 13.79
C THR A 4 -6.56 -1.85 15.12
N GLN A 5 -6.91 -1.13 16.19
CA GLN A 5 -6.38 -1.42 17.54
C GLN A 5 -6.80 -2.82 18.03
N ILE A 6 -8.06 -3.23 17.79
CA ILE A 6 -8.50 -4.60 18.09
C ILE A 6 -7.68 -5.61 17.28
N GLY A 7 -7.44 -5.34 16.01
CA GLY A 7 -6.65 -6.20 15.12
C GLY A 7 -5.17 -6.32 15.53
N SER A 8 -4.61 -5.34 16.23
CA SER A 8 -3.22 -5.39 16.75
C SER A 8 -3.07 -6.19 18.04
N VAL A 9 -4.16 -6.46 18.77
CA VAL A 9 -4.12 -7.17 20.06
C VAL A 9 -3.42 -8.53 19.98
N PRO A 10 -3.67 -9.41 18.97
CA PRO A 10 -2.95 -10.67 18.87
C PRO A 10 -1.43 -10.50 18.74
N PHE A 11 -0.99 -9.48 18.00
CA PHE A 11 0.43 -9.17 17.85
C PHE A 11 1.05 -8.70 19.16
N ILE A 12 0.37 -7.79 19.86
CA ILE A 12 0.78 -7.30 21.19
C ILE A 12 0.91 -8.46 22.17
N ILE A 13 -0.07 -9.36 22.23
CA ILE A 13 -0.03 -10.56 23.09
C ILE A 13 1.16 -11.45 22.72
N ALA A 14 1.43 -11.68 21.43
CA ALA A 14 2.55 -12.48 20.99
C ALA A 14 3.91 -11.87 21.42
N ILE A 15 4.05 -10.55 21.31
CA ILE A 15 5.23 -9.81 21.77
C ILE A 15 5.42 -9.98 23.28
N PHE A 16 4.39 -9.69 24.10
CA PHE A 16 4.47 -9.82 25.54
C PHE A 16 4.75 -11.26 26.01
N SER A 17 4.16 -12.24 25.35
CA SER A 17 4.38 -13.65 25.67
C SER A 17 5.83 -14.08 25.43
N LYS A 18 6.53 -13.45 24.47
CA LYS A 18 7.91 -13.80 24.13
C LYS A 18 8.94 -13.01 24.92
N SER A 19 8.76 -11.69 25.05
CA SER A 19 9.78 -10.78 25.59
C SER A 19 9.50 -10.34 27.05
N GLY A 20 8.32 -10.64 27.60
CA GLY A 20 7.88 -10.12 28.90
C GLY A 20 7.64 -8.60 28.86
N LEU A 21 7.25 -8.03 30.00
CA LEU A 21 6.98 -6.59 30.15
C LEU A 21 8.24 -5.74 29.89
N ASP A 22 9.36 -6.17 30.46
CA ASP A 22 10.64 -5.43 30.35
C ASP A 22 11.23 -5.47 28.95
N GLY A 23 11.05 -6.58 28.24
CA GLY A 23 11.47 -6.70 26.85
C GLY A 23 10.58 -5.88 25.93
N ALA A 24 9.27 -5.91 26.14
CA ALA A 24 8.30 -5.16 25.34
C ALA A 24 8.50 -3.63 25.40
N SER A 25 8.94 -3.09 26.55
CA SER A 25 9.22 -1.67 26.72
C SER A 25 10.46 -1.15 25.95
N LYS A 26 11.31 -2.06 25.47
CA LYS A 26 12.56 -1.75 24.75
C LYS A 26 12.44 -1.93 23.24
N ILE A 27 11.25 -2.28 22.75
CA ILE A 27 11.02 -2.50 21.32
C ILE A 27 10.92 -1.16 20.62
N ASP A 28 11.77 -0.95 19.65
CA ASP A 28 11.69 0.13 18.68
C ASP A 28 11.07 -0.36 17.36
N GLU A 29 10.83 0.57 16.43
CA GLU A 29 10.22 0.27 15.15
C GLU A 29 11.05 -0.73 14.31
N SER A 30 12.38 -0.73 14.46
CA SER A 30 13.28 -1.60 13.71
C SER A 30 13.29 -3.03 14.27
N SER A 31 13.21 -3.20 15.58
CA SER A 31 13.20 -4.49 16.26
C SER A 31 11.83 -5.18 16.26
N MET A 32 10.75 -4.42 16.04
CA MET A 32 9.38 -4.96 16.04
C MET A 32 9.20 -6.10 15.02
N MET A 33 9.85 -6.02 13.85
CA MET A 33 9.73 -7.03 12.80
C MET A 33 10.51 -8.32 13.10
N THR A 34 11.53 -8.27 13.95
CA THR A 34 12.40 -9.40 14.27
C THR A 34 12.07 -10.06 15.59
N ILE A 35 11.26 -9.43 16.45
CA ILE A 35 11.02 -9.85 17.83
C ILE A 35 10.43 -11.25 17.95
N LEU A 36 9.60 -11.69 17.01
CA LEU A 36 9.02 -13.03 17.02
C LEU A 36 9.95 -14.09 16.42
N GLU A 37 11.15 -13.71 15.92
CA GLU A 37 12.11 -14.61 15.23
C GLU A 37 11.50 -15.41 14.06
N ASN A 38 10.28 -15.06 13.66
CA ASN A 38 9.55 -15.65 12.54
C ASN A 38 8.91 -14.54 11.71
N SER A 39 9.57 -14.18 10.63
CA SER A 39 9.13 -13.09 9.74
C SER A 39 7.72 -13.29 9.20
N ASN A 40 7.35 -14.53 8.83
CA ASN A 40 6.00 -14.81 8.32
C ASN A 40 4.92 -14.61 9.39
N LEU A 41 5.20 -14.99 10.63
CA LEU A 41 4.27 -14.82 11.75
C LEU A 41 4.12 -13.33 12.10
N THR A 42 5.22 -12.59 12.15
CA THR A 42 5.21 -11.14 12.34
C THR A 42 4.42 -10.46 11.24
N PHE A 43 4.70 -10.81 9.99
CA PHE A 43 3.99 -10.27 8.82
C PHE A 43 2.50 -10.58 8.83
N PHE A 44 2.12 -11.80 9.21
CA PHE A 44 0.73 -12.19 9.41
C PHE A 44 0.02 -11.31 10.45
N TYR A 45 0.60 -11.11 11.62
CA TYR A 45 0.01 -10.26 12.66
C TYR A 45 -0.09 -8.80 12.25
N LEU A 46 0.93 -8.27 11.57
CA LEU A 46 0.90 -6.92 11.03
C LEU A 46 -0.27 -6.72 10.06
N LEU A 47 -0.43 -7.64 9.11
CA LEU A 47 -1.51 -7.59 8.13
C LEU A 47 -2.90 -7.81 8.75
N LEU A 48 -3.00 -8.61 9.81
CA LEU A 48 -4.26 -8.84 10.52
C LEU A 48 -4.88 -7.54 11.06
N THR A 49 -4.05 -6.59 11.47
CA THR A 49 -4.49 -5.25 11.88
C THR A 49 -5.33 -4.56 10.80
N PHE A 50 -4.91 -4.67 9.56
CA PHE A 50 -5.62 -4.08 8.42
C PHE A 50 -6.88 -4.84 8.03
N VAL A 51 -6.92 -6.16 8.23
CA VAL A 51 -8.14 -6.97 8.03
C VAL A 51 -9.25 -6.47 8.96
N PHE A 52 -8.96 -6.31 10.25
CA PHE A 52 -9.91 -5.75 11.20
C PHE A 52 -10.28 -4.31 10.84
N GLY A 53 -9.31 -3.49 10.43
CA GLY A 53 -9.52 -2.14 9.95
C GLY A 53 -10.50 -2.08 8.78
N PHE A 54 -10.32 -2.96 7.78
CA PHE A 54 -11.20 -3.04 6.62
C PHE A 54 -12.64 -3.38 7.02
N PHE A 55 -12.84 -4.43 7.82
CA PHE A 55 -14.19 -4.79 8.29
C PHE A 55 -14.80 -3.70 9.17
N GLY A 56 -14.00 -3.05 10.03
CA GLY A 56 -14.44 -1.91 10.82
C GLY A 56 -14.93 -0.74 9.94
N LEU A 57 -14.22 -0.44 8.85
CA LEU A 57 -14.65 0.58 7.88
C LEU A 57 -15.97 0.18 7.19
N VAL A 58 -16.09 -1.08 6.76
CA VAL A 58 -17.33 -1.60 6.14
C VAL A 58 -18.52 -1.45 7.10
N LEU A 59 -18.34 -1.75 8.39
CA LEU A 59 -19.40 -1.55 9.40
C LEU A 59 -19.80 -0.08 9.54
N VAL A 60 -18.84 0.84 9.61
CA VAL A 60 -19.10 2.29 9.67
C VAL A 60 -19.89 2.76 8.44
N ILE A 61 -19.45 2.38 7.24
CA ILE A 61 -20.11 2.76 5.99
C ILE A 61 -21.55 2.24 5.97
N LYS A 62 -21.74 0.96 6.33
CA LYS A 62 -23.05 0.32 6.27
C LYS A 62 -24.01 0.84 7.34
N PHE A 63 -23.57 0.93 8.60
CA PHE A 63 -24.46 1.17 9.74
C PHE A 63 -24.52 2.65 10.16
N LEU A 64 -23.43 3.40 10.02
CA LEU A 64 -23.41 4.82 10.40
C LEU A 64 -23.82 5.73 9.23
N HIS A 65 -23.33 5.43 8.03
CA HIS A 65 -23.63 6.26 6.86
C HIS A 65 -24.74 5.69 5.96
N ASN A 66 -25.27 4.50 6.26
CA ASN A 66 -26.28 3.82 5.43
C ASN A 66 -25.91 3.75 3.95
N GLN A 67 -24.60 3.62 3.66
CA GLN A 67 -24.04 3.57 2.31
C GLN A 67 -23.60 2.14 1.97
N SER A 68 -23.73 1.73 0.71
CA SER A 68 -23.18 0.45 0.26
C SER A 68 -21.70 0.57 -0.09
N LEU A 69 -20.94 -0.51 0.11
CA LEU A 69 -19.54 -0.58 -0.31
C LEU A 69 -19.40 -0.35 -1.83
N LEU A 70 -20.37 -0.77 -2.63
CA LEU A 70 -20.39 -0.54 -4.08
C LEU A 70 -20.35 0.94 -4.41
N LEU A 71 -21.16 1.76 -3.74
CA LEU A 71 -21.19 3.23 -3.97
C LEU A 71 -19.88 3.90 -3.56
N LEU A 72 -19.21 3.36 -2.54
CA LEU A 72 -17.89 3.84 -2.16
C LEU A 72 -16.80 3.40 -3.16
N THR A 73 -16.98 2.24 -3.80
CA THR A 73 -16.00 1.68 -4.73
C THR A 73 -16.05 2.37 -6.09
N THR A 74 -17.25 2.60 -6.64
CA THR A 74 -17.37 2.96 -8.05
C THR A 74 -18.67 3.70 -8.36
N SER A 75 -18.63 4.57 -9.36
CA SER A 75 -19.83 5.18 -9.95
C SER A 75 -20.60 4.23 -10.89
N ARG A 76 -20.08 3.03 -11.11
CA ARG A 76 -20.69 2.01 -12.00
C ARG A 76 -21.77 1.22 -11.26
N LYS A 77 -22.65 0.55 -12.03
CA LYS A 77 -23.69 -0.33 -11.47
C LYS A 77 -23.13 -1.59 -10.77
N LYS A 78 -21.86 -1.95 -11.05
CA LYS A 78 -21.15 -3.10 -10.46
C LYS A 78 -19.64 -2.86 -10.51
N ILE A 79 -18.90 -3.51 -9.61
CA ILE A 79 -17.43 -3.48 -9.59
C ILE A 79 -16.90 -4.15 -10.86
N ASP A 80 -15.94 -3.49 -11.51
CA ASP A 80 -15.26 -4.01 -12.70
C ASP A 80 -13.98 -4.76 -12.32
N PHE A 81 -14.11 -6.06 -12.06
CA PHE A 81 -12.98 -6.92 -11.72
C PHE A 81 -11.92 -7.02 -12.84
N LYS A 82 -12.28 -6.75 -14.11
CA LYS A 82 -11.29 -6.73 -15.19
C LYS A 82 -10.33 -5.54 -15.04
N LYS A 83 -10.82 -4.41 -14.55
CA LYS A 83 -9.97 -3.25 -14.24
C LYS A 83 -9.03 -3.54 -13.09
N ILE A 84 -9.53 -4.16 -12.01
CA ILE A 84 -8.71 -4.60 -10.87
C ILE A 84 -7.60 -5.54 -11.37
N LEU A 85 -7.94 -6.58 -12.12
CA LEU A 85 -6.96 -7.54 -12.65
C LEU A 85 -5.97 -6.87 -13.61
N THR A 86 -6.43 -5.98 -14.49
CA THR A 86 -5.54 -5.27 -15.42
C THR A 86 -4.50 -4.43 -14.67
N SER A 87 -4.93 -3.62 -13.70
CA SER A 87 -4.01 -2.76 -12.94
C SER A 87 -3.09 -3.58 -12.03
N PHE A 88 -3.59 -4.67 -11.46
CA PHE A 88 -2.78 -5.65 -10.72
C PHE A 88 -1.64 -6.21 -11.58
N LEU A 89 -1.96 -6.70 -12.79
CA LEU A 89 -0.94 -7.24 -13.71
C LEU A 89 0.05 -6.19 -14.19
N VAL A 90 -0.40 -4.95 -14.41
CA VAL A 90 0.50 -3.82 -14.73
C VAL A 90 1.48 -3.56 -13.59
N ALA A 91 1.00 -3.48 -12.35
CA ALA A 91 1.87 -3.30 -11.18
C ALA A 91 2.86 -4.46 -11.04
N CYS A 92 2.38 -5.71 -11.13
CA CYS A 92 3.24 -6.90 -11.07
C CYS A 92 4.34 -6.85 -12.13
N SER A 93 4.01 -6.51 -13.38
CA SER A 93 4.98 -6.40 -14.47
C SER A 93 6.04 -5.32 -14.20
N ILE A 94 5.62 -4.18 -13.63
CA ILE A 94 6.54 -3.09 -13.28
C ILE A 94 7.50 -3.54 -12.17
N ILE A 95 6.99 -4.15 -11.10
CA ILE A 95 7.83 -4.60 -9.97
C ILE A 95 8.81 -5.68 -10.41
N ILE A 96 8.37 -6.65 -11.21
CA ILE A 96 9.27 -7.68 -11.75
C ILE A 96 10.38 -7.03 -12.60
N LEU A 97 10.00 -6.12 -13.51
CA LEU A 97 10.96 -5.48 -14.40
C LEU A 97 11.96 -4.61 -13.62
N THR A 98 11.47 -3.78 -12.70
CA THR A 98 12.35 -2.90 -11.91
C THR A 98 13.27 -3.68 -10.99
N THR A 99 12.79 -4.76 -10.36
CA THR A 99 13.61 -5.66 -9.54
C THR A 99 14.70 -6.35 -10.40
N PHE A 100 14.32 -6.85 -11.57
CA PHE A 100 15.25 -7.48 -12.49
C PHE A 100 16.34 -6.52 -12.98
N VAL A 101 15.94 -5.30 -13.38
CA VAL A 101 16.89 -4.25 -13.80
C VAL A 101 17.81 -3.86 -12.65
N SER A 102 17.31 -3.68 -11.44
CA SER A 102 18.11 -3.35 -10.26
C SER A 102 19.13 -4.45 -9.95
N TYR A 103 18.71 -5.72 -10.04
CA TYR A 103 19.59 -6.86 -9.83
C TYR A 103 20.72 -6.92 -10.88
N ILE A 104 20.43 -6.65 -12.16
CA ILE A 104 21.45 -6.64 -13.21
C ILE A 104 22.45 -5.49 -13.05
N ILE A 105 21.97 -4.31 -12.63
CA ILE A 105 22.83 -3.12 -12.47
C ILE A 105 23.77 -3.26 -11.25
N SER A 106 23.29 -3.85 -10.17
CA SER A 106 24.01 -3.95 -8.90
C SER A 106 23.83 -5.34 -8.28
N PRO A 107 24.33 -6.42 -8.88
CA PRO A 107 24.12 -7.78 -8.38
C PRO A 107 24.70 -7.99 -6.98
N ASP A 108 25.80 -7.32 -6.64
CA ASP A 108 26.46 -7.42 -5.34
C ASP A 108 25.64 -6.78 -4.18
N ASP A 109 24.63 -5.97 -4.51
CA ASP A 109 23.71 -5.42 -3.52
C ASP A 109 22.62 -6.42 -3.09
N TYR A 110 22.61 -7.64 -3.64
CA TYR A 110 21.57 -8.63 -3.36
C TYR A 110 22.17 -9.99 -3.00
N ILE A 111 21.53 -10.68 -2.05
CA ILE A 111 21.80 -12.09 -1.77
C ILE A 111 20.55 -12.93 -2.02
N PHE A 112 20.74 -14.16 -2.43
CA PHE A 112 19.64 -15.12 -2.60
C PHE A 112 19.15 -15.57 -1.23
N ASN A 113 17.86 -15.32 -0.94
CA ASN A 113 17.24 -15.50 0.38
C ASN A 113 16.11 -16.55 0.36
N PHE A 114 15.97 -17.25 -0.76
CA PHE A 114 14.86 -18.18 -0.98
C PHE A 114 14.99 -19.48 -0.19
N GLU A 115 13.99 -19.74 0.64
CA GLU A 115 13.77 -21.03 1.30
C GLU A 115 12.34 -21.49 0.99
N LEU A 116 12.17 -22.66 0.38
CA LEU A 116 10.89 -23.11 -0.18
C LEU A 116 9.74 -23.06 0.83
N LYS A 117 9.90 -23.65 2.03
CA LYS A 117 8.81 -23.73 3.03
C LYS A 117 8.41 -22.35 3.57
N PRO A 118 9.34 -21.48 4.05
CA PRO A 118 9.00 -20.12 4.45
C PRO A 118 8.39 -19.28 3.30
N PHE A 119 8.91 -19.43 2.07
CA PHE A 119 8.39 -18.73 0.91
C PHE A 119 6.95 -19.12 0.55
N LEU A 120 6.59 -20.41 0.62
CA LEU A 120 5.21 -20.84 0.38
C LEU A 120 4.24 -20.29 1.44
N ILE A 121 4.68 -20.20 2.70
CA ILE A 121 3.90 -19.56 3.77
C ILE A 121 3.74 -18.06 3.47
N LEU A 122 4.83 -17.39 3.05
CA LEU A 122 4.78 -15.99 2.65
C LEU A 122 3.80 -15.77 1.48
N CYS A 123 3.82 -16.61 0.46
CA CYS A 123 2.87 -16.54 -0.65
C CYS A 123 1.42 -16.62 -0.15
N LEU A 124 1.13 -17.58 0.73
CA LEU A 124 -0.21 -17.76 1.28
C LEU A 124 -0.65 -16.51 2.07
N VAL A 125 0.18 -16.02 2.99
CA VAL A 125 -0.09 -14.83 3.80
C VAL A 125 -0.27 -13.60 2.92
N SER A 126 0.63 -13.38 1.96
CA SER A 126 0.59 -12.21 1.05
C SER A 126 -0.66 -12.20 0.18
N ILE A 127 -0.99 -13.32 -0.48
CA ILE A 127 -2.15 -13.40 -1.38
C ILE A 127 -3.47 -13.24 -0.61
N LEU A 128 -3.55 -13.76 0.60
CA LEU A 128 -4.78 -13.68 1.40
C LEU A 128 -4.95 -12.35 2.11
N LEU A 129 -3.89 -11.74 2.64
CA LEU A 129 -4.03 -10.61 3.57
C LEU A 129 -3.62 -9.25 2.99
N ILE A 130 -2.64 -9.17 2.07
CA ILE A 130 -2.27 -7.90 1.45
C ILE A 130 -3.45 -7.23 0.71
N PRO A 131 -4.36 -7.96 0.01
CA PRO A 131 -5.53 -7.33 -0.57
C PRO A 131 -6.44 -6.62 0.45
N PHE A 132 -6.52 -7.09 1.70
CA PHE A 132 -7.24 -6.39 2.76
C PHE A 132 -6.49 -5.15 3.23
N GLN A 133 -5.17 -5.23 3.40
CA GLN A 133 -4.34 -4.09 3.77
C GLN A 133 -4.46 -2.97 2.74
N THR A 134 -4.20 -3.25 1.48
CA THR A 134 -4.26 -2.26 0.40
C THR A 134 -5.69 -1.75 0.18
N SER A 135 -6.70 -2.62 0.29
CA SER A 135 -8.10 -2.20 0.20
C SER A 135 -8.47 -1.27 1.35
N TRP A 136 -8.08 -1.56 2.59
CA TRP A 136 -8.34 -0.68 3.73
C TRP A 136 -7.78 0.72 3.48
N GLU A 137 -6.55 0.83 2.99
CA GLU A 137 -5.94 2.12 2.66
C GLU A 137 -6.66 2.84 1.53
N GLU A 138 -6.96 2.15 0.40
CA GLU A 138 -7.64 2.78 -0.72
C GLU A 138 -9.08 3.21 -0.34
N TYR A 139 -9.81 2.39 0.39
CA TYR A 139 -11.15 2.74 0.83
C TYR A 139 -11.19 3.89 1.82
N ILE A 140 -10.20 4.00 2.72
CA ILE A 140 -10.11 5.16 3.63
C ILE A 140 -9.75 6.42 2.84
N PHE A 141 -8.65 6.40 2.08
CA PHE A 141 -8.13 7.62 1.49
C PHE A 141 -8.91 8.05 0.24
N ARG A 142 -9.14 7.13 -0.72
CA ARG A 142 -9.73 7.44 -2.02
C ARG A 142 -11.24 7.25 -2.03
N GLY A 143 -11.75 6.35 -1.20
CA GLY A 143 -13.16 6.18 -0.99
C GLY A 143 -13.73 7.19 0.01
N TYR A 144 -13.49 7.00 1.28
CA TYR A 144 -14.16 7.68 2.38
C TYR A 144 -13.72 9.14 2.58
N LEU A 145 -12.43 9.38 2.79
CA LEU A 145 -11.91 10.72 3.05
C LEU A 145 -12.03 11.63 1.82
N MET A 146 -11.72 11.11 0.62
CA MET A 146 -11.83 11.89 -0.61
C MET A 146 -13.29 12.33 -0.86
N GLN A 147 -14.28 11.47 -0.63
CA GLN A 147 -15.69 11.83 -0.72
C GLN A 147 -16.10 12.85 0.35
N GLY A 148 -15.74 12.62 1.62
CA GLY A 148 -16.10 13.51 2.73
C GLY A 148 -15.49 14.91 2.57
N ILE A 149 -14.20 15.01 2.27
CA ILE A 149 -13.52 16.30 2.04
C ILE A 149 -14.07 16.97 0.77
N GLY A 150 -14.34 16.19 -0.30
CA GLY A 150 -14.92 16.69 -1.53
C GLY A 150 -16.30 17.31 -1.33
N ALA A 151 -17.16 16.69 -0.53
CA ALA A 151 -18.49 17.20 -0.19
C ALA A 151 -18.42 18.53 0.59
N ILE A 152 -17.41 18.72 1.45
CA ILE A 152 -17.22 19.96 2.23
C ILE A 152 -16.57 21.03 1.33
N SER A 153 -15.50 20.71 0.63
CA SER A 153 -14.74 21.67 -0.18
C SER A 153 -15.40 22.03 -1.51
N LYS A 154 -16.35 21.19 -1.94
CA LYS A 154 -17.04 21.30 -3.25
C LYS A 154 -16.08 21.38 -4.44
N ASN A 155 -14.90 20.81 -4.30
CA ASN A 155 -13.82 20.83 -5.28
C ASN A 155 -13.05 19.50 -5.24
N LYS A 156 -12.69 18.95 -6.41
CA LYS A 156 -11.98 17.68 -6.53
C LYS A 156 -10.49 17.78 -6.21
N TRP A 157 -9.90 18.96 -6.42
CA TRP A 157 -8.48 19.20 -6.17
C TRP A 157 -8.12 19.13 -4.68
N VAL A 158 -8.95 19.74 -3.83
CA VAL A 158 -8.71 19.80 -2.38
C VAL A 158 -8.61 18.39 -1.76
N PRO A 159 -9.61 17.49 -1.93
CA PRO A 159 -9.49 16.15 -1.40
C PRO A 159 -8.34 15.35 -2.03
N LEU A 160 -8.05 15.54 -3.32
CA LEU A 160 -6.92 14.88 -3.97
C LEU A 160 -5.60 15.20 -3.25
N ILE A 161 -5.31 16.47 -3.02
CA ILE A 161 -4.06 16.89 -2.35
C ILE A 161 -4.05 16.46 -0.89
N ILE A 162 -5.11 16.74 -0.13
CA ILE A 162 -5.16 16.42 1.31
C ILE A 162 -4.98 14.92 1.53
N THR A 163 -5.71 14.08 0.80
CA THR A 163 -5.61 12.62 0.99
C THR A 163 -4.26 12.06 0.54
N SER A 164 -3.64 12.64 -0.50
CA SER A 164 -2.32 12.23 -0.97
C SER A 164 -1.22 12.59 0.03
N VAL A 165 -1.25 13.82 0.56
CA VAL A 165 -0.29 14.27 1.57
C VAL A 165 -0.48 13.48 2.86
N SER A 166 -1.71 13.30 3.33
CA SER A 166 -2.01 12.52 4.54
C SER A 166 -1.55 11.07 4.40
N PHE A 167 -1.78 10.45 3.24
CA PHE A 167 -1.30 9.10 2.94
C PHE A 167 0.22 9.02 3.07
N GLY A 168 0.94 9.97 2.48
CA GLY A 168 2.40 10.01 2.58
C GLY A 168 2.90 10.24 4.01
N LEU A 169 2.29 11.16 4.75
CA LEU A 169 2.69 11.49 6.11
C LEU A 169 2.48 10.35 7.10
N LEU A 170 1.49 9.47 6.90
CA LEU A 170 1.30 8.28 7.75
C LEU A 170 2.45 7.27 7.64
N HIS A 171 3.27 7.35 6.59
CA HIS A 171 4.46 6.54 6.44
C HIS A 171 5.71 7.15 7.11
N TYR A 172 5.56 8.29 7.80
CA TYR A 172 6.69 8.96 8.47
C TYR A 172 7.41 8.06 9.49
N TRP A 173 6.65 7.22 10.18
CA TRP A 173 7.17 6.28 11.18
C TRP A 173 7.64 4.95 10.61
N ASN A 174 7.62 4.76 9.30
CA ASN A 174 8.14 3.53 8.71
C ASN A 174 9.68 3.46 8.88
N PRO A 175 10.24 2.27 9.12
CA PRO A 175 11.69 2.08 9.27
C PRO A 175 12.51 2.62 8.10
N GLU A 176 11.96 2.56 6.89
CA GLU A 176 12.60 3.10 5.68
C GLU A 176 12.84 4.60 5.78
N VAL A 177 11.91 5.35 6.39
CA VAL A 177 12.07 6.79 6.56
C VAL A 177 13.14 7.10 7.60
N ALA A 178 13.23 6.31 8.65
CA ALA A 178 14.31 6.42 9.65
C ALA A 178 15.69 6.12 9.02
N LYS A 179 15.79 5.11 8.15
CA LYS A 179 17.06 4.73 7.48
C LYS A 179 17.48 5.70 6.38
N ILE A 180 16.54 6.13 5.53
CA ILE A 180 16.85 6.87 4.28
C ILE A 180 16.71 8.39 4.47
N GLY A 181 15.84 8.79 5.40
CA GLY A 181 15.53 10.19 5.69
C GLY A 181 14.14 10.63 5.19
N PRO A 182 13.66 11.79 5.68
CA PRO A 182 12.30 12.28 5.45
C PRO A 182 12.00 12.63 3.99
N LEU A 183 13.03 12.80 3.14
CA LEU A 183 12.82 13.00 1.70
C LEU A 183 12.10 11.82 1.03
N LEU A 184 12.15 10.62 1.65
CA LEU A 184 11.38 9.45 1.18
C LEU A 184 9.87 9.69 1.23
N LEU A 185 9.37 10.63 2.02
CA LEU A 185 7.95 11.01 2.01
C LEU A 185 7.48 11.51 0.64
N VAL A 186 8.38 12.06 -0.18
CA VAL A 186 8.06 12.41 -1.58
C VAL A 186 7.60 11.17 -2.36
N HIS A 187 8.23 10.01 -2.13
CA HIS A 187 7.78 8.73 -2.72
C HIS A 187 6.34 8.41 -2.31
N TYR A 188 6.03 8.40 -1.03
CA TYR A 188 4.71 8.05 -0.51
C TYR A 188 3.63 9.07 -0.91
N ILE A 189 3.94 10.38 -0.87
CA ILE A 189 3.01 11.44 -1.32
C ILE A 189 2.74 11.31 -2.82
N SER A 190 3.77 11.07 -3.64
CA SER A 190 3.63 10.86 -5.09
C SER A 190 2.80 9.63 -5.42
N THR A 191 2.98 8.53 -4.66
CA THR A 191 2.15 7.32 -4.75
C THR A 191 0.69 7.63 -4.36
N GLY A 192 0.52 8.40 -3.29
CA GLY A 192 -0.78 8.91 -2.87
C GLY A 192 -1.50 9.70 -3.97
N LEU A 193 -0.77 10.61 -4.62
CA LEU A 193 -1.27 11.43 -5.72
C LEU A 193 -1.62 10.57 -6.95
N PHE A 194 -0.76 9.62 -7.31
CA PHE A 194 -1.00 8.69 -8.41
C PHE A 194 -2.31 7.90 -8.20
N PHE A 195 -2.52 7.31 -7.02
CA PHE A 195 -3.76 6.58 -6.71
C PHE A 195 -4.99 7.50 -6.70
N GLY A 196 -4.85 8.73 -6.21
CA GLY A 196 -5.93 9.71 -6.26
C GLY A 196 -6.31 10.10 -7.69
N ILE A 197 -5.32 10.34 -8.56
CA ILE A 197 -5.54 10.67 -9.98
C ILE A 197 -6.26 9.52 -10.69
N ILE A 198 -5.76 8.28 -10.61
CA ILE A 198 -6.40 7.15 -11.29
C ILE A 198 -7.82 6.91 -10.78
N THR A 199 -8.09 7.14 -9.49
CA THR A 199 -9.43 7.03 -8.91
C THR A 199 -10.38 8.09 -9.47
N LEU A 200 -9.99 9.35 -9.52
CA LEU A 200 -10.80 10.44 -10.06
C LEU A 200 -11.03 10.30 -11.57
N MET A 201 -9.99 9.98 -12.32
CA MET A 201 -10.07 9.81 -13.77
C MET A 201 -10.91 8.60 -14.17
N ASP A 202 -10.81 7.51 -13.43
CA ASP A 202 -11.58 6.27 -13.69
C ASP A 202 -12.96 6.28 -13.04
N LYS A 203 -13.26 7.26 -12.16
CA LYS A 203 -14.51 7.36 -11.40
C LYS A 203 -14.80 6.10 -10.56
N GLY A 204 -13.75 5.54 -9.96
CA GLY A 204 -13.82 4.35 -9.12
C GLY A 204 -12.46 3.87 -8.64
N LEU A 205 -12.46 3.03 -7.62
CA LEU A 205 -11.27 2.51 -6.94
C LEU A 205 -10.64 1.31 -7.65
N GLU A 206 -11.27 0.74 -8.67
CA GLU A 206 -10.86 -0.54 -9.24
C GLU A 206 -9.40 -0.57 -9.68
N LEU A 207 -8.93 0.51 -10.33
CA LEU A 207 -7.54 0.60 -10.78
C LEU A 207 -6.56 0.78 -9.63
N SER A 208 -6.90 1.60 -8.62
CA SER A 208 -6.04 1.80 -7.45
C SER A 208 -5.96 0.53 -6.60
N LEU A 209 -7.10 -0.15 -6.35
CA LEU A 209 -7.14 -1.43 -5.63
C LEU A 209 -6.24 -2.48 -6.28
N GLY A 210 -6.35 -2.67 -7.58
CA GLY A 210 -5.55 -3.66 -8.29
C GLY A 210 -4.07 -3.31 -8.31
N PHE A 211 -3.74 -2.06 -8.63
CA PHE A 211 -2.34 -1.63 -8.71
C PHE A 211 -1.64 -1.72 -7.34
N HIS A 212 -2.29 -1.25 -6.28
CA HIS A 212 -1.74 -1.28 -4.94
C HIS A 212 -1.52 -2.70 -4.45
N ALA A 213 -2.50 -3.59 -4.63
CA ALA A 213 -2.36 -4.99 -4.26
C ALA A 213 -1.23 -5.69 -5.03
N GLY A 214 -1.13 -5.50 -6.35
CA GLY A 214 -0.06 -6.07 -7.16
C GLY A 214 1.32 -5.57 -6.75
N ASN A 215 1.45 -4.27 -6.49
CA ASN A 215 2.68 -3.66 -6.01
C ASN A 215 3.14 -4.30 -4.68
N ASN A 216 2.27 -4.31 -3.67
CA ASN A 216 2.67 -4.76 -2.33
C ASN A 216 2.91 -6.27 -2.27
N ILE A 217 2.12 -7.08 -2.99
CA ILE A 217 2.34 -8.54 -3.07
C ILE A 217 3.70 -8.82 -3.69
N LEU A 218 4.02 -8.22 -4.85
CA LEU A 218 5.27 -8.52 -5.54
C LEU A 218 6.49 -7.98 -4.78
N ILE A 219 6.41 -6.80 -4.16
CA ILE A 219 7.49 -6.31 -3.29
C ILE A 219 7.74 -7.31 -2.15
N ALA A 220 6.68 -7.75 -1.43
CA ALA A 220 6.82 -8.69 -0.32
C ALA A 220 7.43 -10.03 -0.75
N LEU A 221 7.15 -10.51 -1.97
CA LEU A 221 7.62 -11.79 -2.46
C LEU A 221 9.03 -11.73 -3.07
N LEU A 222 9.39 -10.63 -3.71
CA LEU A 222 10.61 -10.57 -4.52
C LEU A 222 11.82 -10.06 -3.75
N VAL A 223 11.68 -8.98 -2.96
CA VAL A 223 12.82 -8.34 -2.29
C VAL A 223 12.46 -7.91 -0.88
N THR A 224 13.31 -8.27 0.07
CA THR A 224 13.28 -7.76 1.45
C THR A 224 14.56 -6.99 1.77
N ALA A 225 14.55 -6.21 2.86
CA ALA A 225 15.75 -5.65 3.47
C ALA A 225 15.54 -5.49 4.99
N ASP A 226 16.61 -5.43 5.77
CA ASP A 226 16.54 -5.33 7.24
C ASP A 226 16.02 -3.97 7.74
N TRP A 227 15.89 -3.00 6.85
CA TRP A 227 15.42 -1.65 7.13
C TRP A 227 14.04 -1.34 6.55
N THR A 228 13.30 -2.35 6.04
CA THR A 228 11.96 -2.17 5.50
C THR A 228 10.88 -2.64 6.47
N VAL A 229 9.68 -2.05 6.36
CA VAL A 229 8.52 -2.48 7.16
C VAL A 229 8.10 -3.91 6.85
N PHE A 230 8.34 -4.41 5.64
CA PHE A 230 8.09 -5.79 5.26
C PHE A 230 9.41 -6.58 5.22
N GLN A 231 9.79 -7.15 6.37
CA GLN A 231 10.93 -8.06 6.45
C GLN A 231 10.43 -9.49 6.24
N THR A 232 10.49 -9.96 5.01
CA THR A 232 9.85 -11.20 4.57
C THR A 232 10.85 -12.26 4.12
N ASN A 233 10.41 -13.52 4.02
CA ASN A 233 11.19 -14.62 3.42
C ASN A 233 11.08 -14.58 1.89
N SER A 234 11.42 -13.43 1.30
CA SER A 234 11.37 -13.17 -0.13
C SER A 234 12.47 -13.89 -0.91
N VAL A 235 12.42 -13.83 -2.24
CA VAL A 235 13.42 -14.46 -3.12
C VAL A 235 14.81 -13.85 -2.94
N LEU A 236 14.89 -12.52 -2.87
CA LEU A 236 16.13 -11.77 -2.71
C LEU A 236 16.11 -10.95 -1.42
N LYS A 237 17.27 -10.77 -0.81
CA LYS A 237 17.49 -9.79 0.26
C LYS A 237 18.45 -8.73 -0.23
N SER A 238 18.03 -7.47 -0.18
CA SER A 238 18.90 -6.33 -0.45
C SER A 238 19.79 -6.07 0.76
N ILE A 239 21.10 -6.05 0.52
CA ILE A 239 22.16 -5.77 1.50
C ILE A 239 22.91 -4.48 1.18
N GLY A 240 22.65 -3.90 0.01
CA GLY A 240 23.22 -2.62 -0.39
C GLY A 240 22.63 -1.43 0.37
N GLU A 241 23.41 -0.35 0.47
CA GLU A 241 22.92 0.88 1.08
C GLU A 241 21.84 1.55 0.20
N PRO A 242 20.67 1.86 0.76
CA PRO A 242 19.57 2.44 -0.01
C PRO A 242 19.92 3.84 -0.52
N LYS A 243 19.65 4.10 -1.80
CA LYS A 243 19.86 5.41 -2.43
C LYS A 243 18.51 6.05 -2.69
N ILE A 244 18.21 7.16 -2.02
CA ILE A 244 16.95 7.90 -2.16
C ILE A 244 16.60 8.24 -3.61
N ILE A 245 17.58 8.59 -4.42
CA ILE A 245 17.41 8.94 -5.84
C ILE A 245 16.85 7.76 -6.64
N SER A 246 17.35 6.54 -6.40
CA SER A 246 16.87 5.34 -7.09
C SER A 246 15.43 4.95 -6.72
N MET A 247 14.90 5.46 -5.62
CA MET A 247 13.52 5.26 -5.20
C MET A 247 12.57 6.34 -5.70
N ILE A 248 13.05 7.57 -5.86
CA ILE A 248 12.20 8.71 -6.25
C ILE A 248 12.15 8.91 -7.76
N ILE A 249 13.29 8.89 -8.46
CA ILE A 249 13.34 9.18 -9.90
C ILE A 249 12.44 8.24 -10.72
N PRO A 250 12.41 6.91 -10.50
CA PRO A 250 11.56 6.02 -11.28
C PRO A 250 10.08 6.38 -11.22
N LEU A 251 9.60 6.98 -10.13
CA LEU A 251 8.18 7.34 -9.99
C LEU A 251 7.77 8.42 -11.00
N PHE A 252 8.65 9.40 -11.24
CA PHE A 252 8.38 10.48 -12.20
C PHE A 252 8.43 10.02 -13.65
N ILE A 253 8.89 8.80 -13.91
CA ILE A 253 8.85 8.14 -15.22
C ILE A 253 7.70 7.13 -15.29
N ILE A 254 7.64 6.23 -14.30
CA ILE A 254 6.69 5.10 -14.29
C ILE A 254 5.26 5.58 -14.15
N TYR A 255 4.96 6.47 -13.19
CA TYR A 255 3.58 6.92 -12.97
C TYR A 255 3.00 7.67 -14.18
N PRO A 256 3.68 8.63 -14.82
CA PRO A 256 3.18 9.22 -16.07
C PRO A 256 2.96 8.20 -17.18
N LEU A 257 3.83 7.20 -17.35
CA LEU A 257 3.66 6.15 -18.35
C LEU A 257 2.42 5.29 -18.05
N VAL A 258 2.19 4.92 -16.79
CA VAL A 258 0.99 4.17 -16.38
C VAL A 258 -0.28 5.00 -16.55
N LEU A 259 -0.25 6.28 -16.17
CA LEU A 259 -1.36 7.20 -16.40
C LEU A 259 -1.69 7.32 -17.90
N PHE A 260 -0.67 7.44 -18.75
CA PHE A 260 -0.84 7.46 -20.19
C PHE A 260 -1.45 6.15 -20.72
N TYR A 261 -0.95 5.00 -20.27
CA TYR A 261 -1.50 3.69 -20.63
C TYR A 261 -2.98 3.55 -20.24
N PHE A 262 -3.34 3.87 -18.99
CA PHE A 262 -4.73 3.79 -18.54
C PHE A 262 -5.62 4.81 -19.24
N SER A 263 -5.12 6.01 -19.49
CA SER A 263 -5.83 7.05 -20.24
C SER A 263 -6.22 6.57 -21.63
N LYS A 264 -5.30 5.94 -22.36
CA LYS A 264 -5.57 5.37 -23.68
C LYS A 264 -6.49 4.16 -23.60
N LYS A 265 -6.24 3.24 -22.67
CA LYS A 265 -7.03 2.00 -22.54
C LYS A 265 -8.48 2.25 -22.15
N TYR A 266 -8.74 3.23 -21.28
CA TYR A 266 -10.06 3.53 -20.74
C TYR A 266 -10.67 4.81 -21.27
N ASN A 267 -10.07 5.41 -22.33
CA ASN A 267 -10.53 6.62 -23.01
C ASN A 267 -10.82 7.78 -22.04
N TRP A 268 -9.87 8.05 -21.12
CA TRP A 268 -10.02 9.17 -20.20
C TRP A 268 -10.00 10.51 -20.94
N SER A 269 -11.01 11.32 -20.67
CA SER A 269 -11.17 12.69 -21.17
C SER A 269 -11.31 13.66 -19.98
N ASP A 270 -11.42 14.93 -20.29
CA ASP A 270 -11.79 15.99 -19.36
C ASP A 270 -10.93 16.03 -18.08
N TRP A 271 -9.61 15.85 -18.26
CA TRP A 271 -8.63 15.82 -17.17
C TRP A 271 -8.79 16.99 -16.18
N LYS A 272 -8.94 18.21 -16.70
CA LYS A 272 -9.12 19.39 -15.87
C LYS A 272 -10.37 19.28 -15.00
N GLU A 273 -11.52 18.92 -15.62
CA GLU A 273 -12.79 18.79 -14.89
C GLU A 273 -12.75 17.62 -13.88
N ASN A 274 -12.14 16.49 -14.25
CA ASN A 274 -12.07 15.33 -13.37
C ASN A 274 -11.11 15.52 -12.19
N LEU A 275 -10.06 16.35 -12.32
CA LEU A 275 -9.07 16.57 -11.25
C LEU A 275 -9.30 17.85 -10.46
N THR A 276 -9.85 18.92 -11.08
CA THR A 276 -9.96 20.25 -10.44
C THR A 276 -11.35 20.85 -10.52
N GLY A 277 -12.31 20.13 -11.13
CA GLY A 277 -13.69 20.59 -11.27
C GLY A 277 -14.45 20.56 -9.93
N LYS A 278 -15.74 20.96 -9.99
CA LYS A 278 -16.62 20.92 -8.83
C LYS A 278 -16.92 19.48 -8.41
N PHE A 279 -17.02 19.27 -7.11
CA PHE A 279 -17.52 18.04 -6.53
C PHE A 279 -19.05 18.17 -6.40
N ASN A 280 -19.78 17.40 -7.19
CA ASN A 280 -21.25 17.41 -7.24
C ASN A 280 -21.81 16.27 -6.39
#